data_c6197367c15e90b83e989f2fd7fef331
#
_entry.id   c6197367c15e90b83e989f2fd7fef331
#
_cell.length_a   1.000
_cell.length_b   1.000
_cell.length_c   1.000
_cell.angle_alpha   90.00
_cell.angle_beta   90.00
_cell.angle_gamma   90.00
#
_symmetry.space_group_name_H-M   'P 1'
#
loop_
_entity.id
_entity.type
_entity.pdbx_description
1 polymer ?
#
loop_
_entity_poly.entity_id
_entity_poly.type
_entity_poly.pdbx_seq_one_letter_code
_entity_poly.pdbx_strand_id
1 'polypeptide(L)'
;MAKPVLVVVADEDTTLQALAGELESRYGAHYQVVSSSSAEMALARLAELKAAGADVPLVLADQQMPGMTGTQLLARVRQFFPTARRGLLITWGERSTPAPFLEAAALGQLEFYLNRPEWSPDEQFHRVITGSLEEWWREQGRRSELVTVIGDAPSARVHEIRDVLARNNVPFGFYASDSPEGRAALRRLGVDHPAGPVLSLYTGVVLVDPANAEVAEALGLYVRAAGQVYDVVIVGAGPAGLAAAVYAASEGLSTALLEREAFGGQAGTSSRIRNYLGFPDGVSGGELAQRAYEQAWVFGTHLVYGNAATSLAKDQDLLVVGLEDGSQARARAVVIASGVSYRRLGIPELEALAGAGVFYGAGTIEAQAVAGKPAFVVGGGNSAGQAALHLSKYAQQVTILIRSQSLAASMSDYLIRQIDAAPNVDVRYRCEVAGGGGSGHLEQLLLRNHDSGKTEGTPAAGLFILIGAQPFTRWLPEAIQRDQWGFILTGPDTGQDWPLQRAPFLLETTTPGVFAAGDVRHGAIKRVASAVGEGSTAIRLIHDYLALAPPAREGHKPRLQSRERGRAPHPDRMS
;
A
#
# COMPACT_ATOMS: atom_id res chain seq x y z
N MET A 1 -29.01 -10.46 -0.74
CA MET A 1 -28.29 -9.90 0.43
C MET A 1 -29.04 -8.65 0.89
N ALA A 2 -29.10 -8.39 2.19
CA ALA A 2 -29.65 -7.15 2.70
C ALA A 2 -28.74 -5.98 2.23
N LYS A 3 -29.34 -4.82 1.97
CA LYS A 3 -28.57 -3.62 1.61
C LYS A 3 -27.71 -3.19 2.81
N PRO A 4 -26.43 -2.82 2.60
CA PRO A 4 -25.62 -2.21 3.65
C PRO A 4 -26.25 -0.89 4.13
N VAL A 5 -25.98 -0.51 5.38
CA VAL A 5 -26.64 0.61 6.04
C VAL A 5 -25.72 1.82 6.17
N LEU A 6 -26.13 2.97 5.64
CA LEU A 6 -25.50 4.27 5.90
C LEU A 6 -26.22 4.92 7.10
N VAL A 7 -25.46 5.36 8.09
CA VAL A 7 -26.01 6.00 9.29
C VAL A 7 -25.65 7.48 9.27
N VAL A 8 -26.65 8.35 9.49
CA VAL A 8 -26.47 9.78 9.63
C VAL A 8 -27.08 10.28 10.93
N VAL A 9 -26.34 11.13 11.65
CA VAL A 9 -26.71 11.60 12.98
C VAL A 9 -26.54 13.11 13.06
N ALA A 10 -27.64 13.82 13.34
CA ALA A 10 -27.65 15.26 13.59
C ALA A 10 -28.82 15.59 14.51
N ASP A 11 -28.67 16.56 15.40
CA ASP A 11 -29.70 16.92 16.40
C ASP A 11 -30.80 17.84 15.84
N GLU A 12 -30.51 18.57 14.76
CA GLU A 12 -31.47 19.45 14.12
C GLU A 12 -32.25 18.70 13.04
N ASP A 13 -33.58 18.60 13.20
CA ASP A 13 -34.45 17.83 12.29
C ASP A 13 -34.35 18.27 10.83
N THR A 14 -34.22 19.56 10.56
CA THR A 14 -34.06 20.09 9.20
C THR A 14 -32.77 19.64 8.56
N THR A 15 -31.67 19.71 9.28
CA THR A 15 -30.35 19.23 8.87
C THR A 15 -30.36 17.71 8.68
N LEU A 16 -30.95 16.96 9.61
CA LEU A 16 -31.03 15.51 9.53
C LEU A 16 -31.82 15.04 8.30
N GLN A 17 -32.96 15.67 8.01
CA GLN A 17 -33.78 15.37 6.82
C GLN A 17 -33.06 15.70 5.52
N ALA A 18 -32.35 16.84 5.45
CA ALA A 18 -31.59 17.24 4.29
C ALA A 18 -30.47 16.22 4.00
N LEU A 19 -29.68 15.85 5.01
CA LEU A 19 -28.60 14.87 4.90
C LEU A 19 -29.12 13.49 4.51
N ALA A 20 -30.19 13.02 5.14
CA ALA A 20 -30.79 11.74 4.79
C ALA A 20 -31.31 11.75 3.35
N GLY A 21 -31.98 12.83 2.93
CA GLY A 21 -32.47 13.00 1.56
C GLY A 21 -31.37 12.99 0.51
N GLU A 22 -30.24 13.68 0.78
CA GLU A 22 -29.05 13.64 -0.09
C GLU A 22 -28.50 12.22 -0.26
N LEU A 23 -28.34 11.49 0.87
CA LEU A 23 -27.85 10.14 0.83
C LEU A 23 -28.83 9.17 0.16
N GLU A 24 -30.12 9.29 0.43
CA GLU A 24 -31.14 8.44 -0.18
C GLU A 24 -31.24 8.68 -1.68
N SER A 25 -31.23 9.95 -2.13
CA SER A 25 -31.32 10.31 -3.54
C SER A 25 -30.23 9.65 -4.39
N ARG A 26 -29.00 9.62 -3.90
CA ARG A 26 -27.85 9.11 -4.67
C ARG A 26 -27.53 7.66 -4.39
N TYR A 27 -27.66 7.21 -3.13
CA TYR A 27 -27.21 5.89 -2.72
C TYR A 27 -28.34 4.91 -2.37
N GLY A 28 -29.58 5.35 -2.22
CA GLY A 28 -30.73 4.54 -1.80
C GLY A 28 -31.03 3.32 -2.68
N ALA A 29 -30.58 3.32 -3.95
CA ALA A 29 -30.68 2.15 -4.82
C ALA A 29 -29.88 0.95 -4.26
N HIS A 30 -28.73 1.19 -3.63
CA HIS A 30 -27.77 0.18 -3.21
C HIS A 30 -27.58 0.08 -1.68
N TYR A 31 -27.98 1.10 -0.93
CA TYR A 31 -27.83 1.21 0.50
C TYR A 31 -29.17 1.55 1.16
N GLN A 32 -29.29 1.20 2.43
CA GLN A 32 -30.36 1.69 3.28
C GLN A 32 -29.83 2.88 4.09
N VAL A 33 -30.52 4.01 4.11
CA VAL A 33 -30.16 5.15 4.95
C VAL A 33 -30.94 5.10 6.24
N VAL A 34 -30.23 5.26 7.35
CA VAL A 34 -30.81 5.32 8.70
C VAL A 34 -30.38 6.62 9.35
N SER A 35 -31.34 7.42 9.77
CA SER A 35 -31.14 8.70 10.43
C SER A 35 -31.42 8.59 11.93
N SER A 36 -30.69 9.36 12.75
CA SER A 36 -30.90 9.46 14.20
C SER A 36 -30.73 10.89 14.67
N SER A 37 -31.66 11.37 15.49
CA SER A 37 -31.66 12.74 16.00
C SER A 37 -30.83 12.92 17.28
N SER A 38 -30.20 11.89 17.82
CA SER A 38 -29.27 11.98 18.93
C SER A 38 -28.20 10.90 18.89
N ALA A 39 -27.10 11.14 19.57
CA ALA A 39 -26.00 10.18 19.69
C ALA A 39 -26.42 8.90 20.43
N GLU A 40 -27.28 9.00 21.45
CA GLU A 40 -27.78 7.86 22.21
C GLU A 40 -28.66 6.95 21.34
N MET A 41 -29.58 7.55 20.55
CA MET A 41 -30.42 6.79 19.61
C MET A 41 -29.56 6.11 18.54
N ALA A 42 -28.56 6.80 18.05
CA ALA A 42 -27.63 6.24 17.06
C ALA A 42 -26.87 5.02 17.62
N LEU A 43 -26.36 5.11 18.85
CA LEU A 43 -25.66 3.98 19.50
C LEU A 43 -26.60 2.79 19.74
N ALA A 44 -27.83 3.02 20.16
CA ALA A 44 -28.82 1.96 20.31
C ALA A 44 -29.10 1.28 18.96
N ARG A 45 -29.30 2.08 17.91
CA ARG A 45 -29.53 1.56 16.56
C ARG A 45 -28.34 0.79 15.99
N LEU A 46 -27.11 1.26 16.23
CA LEU A 46 -25.90 0.55 15.85
C LEU A 46 -25.75 -0.80 16.57
N ALA A 47 -26.12 -0.87 17.84
CA ALA A 47 -26.15 -2.13 18.58
C ALA A 47 -27.15 -3.14 17.98
N GLU A 48 -28.35 -2.69 17.59
CA GLU A 48 -29.35 -3.51 16.91
C GLU A 48 -28.83 -4.00 15.54
N LEU A 49 -28.22 -3.11 14.73
CA LEU A 49 -27.65 -3.45 13.43
C LEU A 49 -26.53 -4.49 13.58
N LYS A 50 -25.68 -4.35 14.60
CA LYS A 50 -24.64 -5.34 14.91
C LYS A 50 -25.23 -6.70 15.27
N ALA A 51 -26.26 -6.72 16.12
CA ALA A 51 -26.95 -7.96 16.50
C ALA A 51 -27.63 -8.63 15.30
N ALA A 52 -28.12 -7.86 14.34
CA ALA A 52 -28.71 -8.34 13.09
C ALA A 52 -27.66 -8.76 12.03
N GLY A 53 -26.37 -8.63 12.29
CA GLY A 53 -25.31 -8.94 11.34
C GLY A 53 -25.31 -8.02 10.11
N ALA A 54 -25.81 -6.79 10.23
CA ALA A 54 -25.86 -5.84 9.14
C ALA A 54 -24.47 -5.23 8.84
N ASP A 55 -24.18 -5.01 7.58
CA ASP A 55 -23.01 -4.25 7.15
C ASP A 55 -23.28 -2.74 7.30
N VAL A 56 -22.39 -2.02 7.98
CA VAL A 56 -22.45 -0.54 8.13
C VAL A 56 -21.19 0.07 7.51
N PRO A 57 -21.23 0.47 6.22
CA PRO A 57 -20.10 1.07 5.53
C PRO A 57 -19.72 2.46 6.01
N LEU A 58 -20.70 3.26 6.44
CA LEU A 58 -20.52 4.67 6.70
C LEU A 58 -21.37 5.12 7.89
N VAL A 59 -20.75 5.91 8.76
CA VAL A 59 -21.45 6.68 9.81
C VAL A 59 -21.02 8.14 9.70
N LEU A 60 -21.97 9.03 9.48
CA LEU A 60 -21.80 10.48 9.51
C LEU A 60 -22.39 11.03 10.79
N ALA A 61 -21.66 11.87 11.49
CA ALA A 61 -22.13 12.52 12.71
C ALA A 61 -21.86 14.02 12.68
N ASP A 62 -22.85 14.78 13.07
CA ASP A 62 -22.66 16.21 13.30
C ASP A 62 -21.76 16.42 14.51
N GLN A 63 -20.87 17.43 14.46
CA GLN A 63 -19.99 17.73 15.58
C GLN A 63 -20.76 18.29 16.77
N GLN A 64 -21.70 19.18 16.53
CA GLN A 64 -22.46 19.81 17.60
C GLN A 64 -23.76 19.06 17.84
N MET A 65 -23.78 18.25 18.88
CA MET A 65 -24.96 17.55 19.36
C MET A 65 -25.05 17.65 20.88
N PRO A 66 -26.26 17.80 21.46
CA PRO A 66 -26.45 17.80 22.91
C PRO A 66 -26.00 16.48 23.55
N GLY A 67 -25.40 16.57 24.73
CA GLY A 67 -25.00 15.41 25.52
C GLY A 67 -23.73 14.70 25.08
N MET A 68 -23.56 14.48 23.78
CA MET A 68 -22.39 13.79 23.22
C MET A 68 -22.00 14.39 21.86
N THR A 69 -20.77 14.84 21.72
CA THR A 69 -20.26 15.40 20.45
C THR A 69 -20.12 14.32 19.37
N GLY A 70 -20.10 14.75 18.08
CA GLY A 70 -19.88 13.84 16.96
C GLY A 70 -18.59 13.05 17.08
N THR A 71 -17.48 13.69 17.49
CA THR A 71 -16.20 13.01 17.73
C THR A 71 -16.31 11.92 18.80
N GLN A 72 -17.02 12.18 19.90
CA GLN A 72 -17.25 11.18 20.95
C GLN A 72 -18.12 10.03 20.46
N LEU A 73 -19.15 10.30 19.66
CA LEU A 73 -19.99 9.27 19.06
C LEU A 73 -19.16 8.39 18.12
N LEU A 74 -18.40 9.00 17.19
CA LEU A 74 -17.59 8.27 16.21
C LEU A 74 -16.51 7.41 16.88
N ALA A 75 -15.95 7.85 18.00
CA ALA A 75 -15.04 7.03 18.80
C ALA A 75 -15.72 5.74 19.33
N ARG A 76 -17.00 5.82 19.74
CA ARG A 76 -17.77 4.64 20.17
C ARG A 76 -18.21 3.76 19.01
N VAL A 77 -18.53 4.34 17.84
CA VAL A 77 -18.88 3.58 16.63
C VAL A 77 -17.80 2.56 16.28
N ARG A 78 -16.53 2.90 16.47
CA ARG A 78 -15.40 1.99 16.23
C ARG A 78 -15.51 0.67 16.98
N GLN A 79 -16.12 0.65 18.16
CA GLN A 79 -16.29 -0.57 18.96
C GLN A 79 -17.36 -1.51 18.38
N PHE A 80 -18.35 -0.95 17.67
CA PHE A 80 -19.42 -1.72 17.04
C PHE A 80 -19.01 -2.16 15.64
N PHE A 81 -18.47 -1.23 14.83
CA PHE A 81 -18.12 -1.40 13.43
C PHE A 81 -16.72 -0.86 13.15
N PRO A 82 -15.66 -1.65 13.43
CA PRO A 82 -14.28 -1.21 13.28
C PRO A 82 -13.90 -0.80 11.86
N THR A 83 -14.56 -1.38 10.86
CA THR A 83 -14.32 -1.13 9.43
C THR A 83 -15.21 -0.03 8.84
N ALA A 84 -16.25 0.43 9.58
CA ALA A 84 -17.10 1.52 9.12
C ALA A 84 -16.29 2.80 8.90
N ARG A 85 -16.55 3.50 7.81
CA ARG A 85 -16.02 4.83 7.55
C ARG A 85 -16.75 5.84 8.43
N ARG A 86 -16.01 6.69 9.14
CA ARG A 86 -16.54 7.62 10.15
C ARG A 86 -16.24 9.04 9.71
N GLY A 87 -17.28 9.73 9.28
CA GLY A 87 -17.19 11.10 8.82
C GLY A 87 -17.81 12.07 9.82
N LEU A 88 -17.11 13.17 10.07
CA LEU A 88 -17.59 14.25 10.92
C LEU A 88 -18.15 15.39 10.05
N LEU A 89 -19.36 15.83 10.36
CA LEU A 89 -19.97 16.99 9.73
C LEU A 89 -19.67 18.24 10.56
N ILE A 90 -19.22 19.30 9.90
CA ILE A 90 -18.90 20.59 10.51
C ILE A 90 -19.58 21.73 9.77
N THR A 91 -19.85 22.82 10.46
CA THR A 91 -20.38 24.05 9.85
C THR A 91 -19.22 24.97 9.42
N TRP A 92 -19.40 25.72 8.35
CA TRP A 92 -18.45 26.75 7.92
C TRP A 92 -18.23 27.77 9.04
N GLY A 93 -16.99 27.99 9.45
CA GLY A 93 -16.64 28.91 10.56
C GLY A 93 -16.29 28.22 11.89
N GLU A 94 -16.67 26.94 12.10
CA GLU A 94 -16.33 26.17 13.30
C GLU A 94 -14.87 25.72 13.38
N ARG A 95 -14.05 26.06 12.36
CA ARG A 95 -12.60 25.79 12.34
C ARG A 95 -11.81 26.52 13.43
N SER A 96 -12.47 27.31 14.27
CA SER A 96 -11.84 28.12 15.32
C SER A 96 -11.27 27.28 16.50
N THR A 97 -11.63 26.00 16.63
CA THR A 97 -11.09 25.12 17.69
C THR A 97 -10.61 23.78 17.10
N PRO A 98 -9.43 23.75 16.45
CA PRO A 98 -8.95 22.53 15.79
C PRO A 98 -8.53 21.42 16.78
N ALA A 99 -8.34 21.72 18.07
CA ALA A 99 -7.76 20.77 19.01
C ALA A 99 -8.55 19.45 19.19
N PRO A 100 -9.86 19.43 19.45
CA PRO A 100 -10.62 18.17 19.59
C PRO A 100 -10.68 17.35 18.30
N PHE A 101 -10.72 18.06 17.17
CA PHE A 101 -10.72 17.46 15.83
C PHE A 101 -9.37 16.80 15.52
N LEU A 102 -8.26 17.52 15.75
CA LEU A 102 -6.90 17.02 15.54
C LEU A 102 -6.62 15.82 16.45
N GLU A 103 -7.09 15.86 17.69
CA GLU A 103 -6.96 14.75 18.62
C GLU A 103 -7.78 13.54 18.15
N ALA A 104 -9.03 13.69 17.78
CA ALA A 104 -9.88 12.62 17.28
C ALA A 104 -9.34 12.01 15.97
N ALA A 105 -8.86 12.84 15.04
CA ALA A 105 -8.21 12.40 13.82
C ALA A 105 -6.88 11.69 14.11
N ALA A 106 -6.07 12.24 15.02
CA ALA A 106 -4.82 11.63 15.46
C ALA A 106 -5.05 10.28 16.15
N LEU A 107 -6.11 10.14 16.92
CA LEU A 107 -6.50 8.89 17.58
C LEU A 107 -7.22 7.90 16.63
N GLY A 108 -7.40 8.24 15.35
CA GLY A 108 -8.10 7.39 14.38
C GLY A 108 -9.57 7.17 14.74
N GLN A 109 -10.17 8.10 15.44
CA GLN A 109 -11.59 8.05 15.82
C GLN A 109 -12.51 8.48 14.69
N LEU A 110 -11.98 9.23 13.71
CA LEU A 110 -12.64 9.58 12.46
C LEU A 110 -11.67 9.43 11.28
N GLU A 111 -12.21 9.17 10.09
CA GLU A 111 -11.43 9.04 8.86
C GLU A 111 -11.38 10.36 8.09
N PHE A 112 -12.48 11.09 8.04
CA PHE A 112 -12.60 12.33 7.29
C PHE A 112 -13.58 13.30 7.94
N TYR A 113 -13.60 14.53 7.45
CA TYR A 113 -14.61 15.53 7.82
C TYR A 113 -15.16 16.22 6.57
N LEU A 114 -16.37 16.71 6.67
CA LEU A 114 -17.10 17.40 5.61
C LEU A 114 -17.78 18.62 6.15
N ASN A 115 -17.90 19.67 5.33
CA ASN A 115 -18.89 20.69 5.59
C ASN A 115 -20.29 20.11 5.37
N ARG A 116 -21.26 20.55 6.16
CA ARG A 116 -22.66 20.27 5.85
C ARG A 116 -22.97 20.75 4.44
N PRO A 117 -23.72 19.97 3.62
CA PRO A 117 -24.11 20.44 2.27
C PRO A 117 -24.97 21.69 2.39
N GLU A 118 -24.62 22.73 1.63
CA GLU A 118 -25.35 24.01 1.61
C GLU A 118 -26.47 24.02 0.56
N TRP A 119 -26.37 23.17 -0.45
CA TRP A 119 -27.33 23.01 -1.55
C TRP A 119 -27.42 21.55 -1.99
N SER A 120 -28.47 21.19 -2.70
CA SER A 120 -28.68 19.85 -3.26
C SER A 120 -28.73 19.90 -4.79
N PRO A 121 -27.98 19.01 -5.53
CA PRO A 121 -26.96 18.09 -5.05
C PRO A 121 -25.61 18.78 -4.77
N ASP A 122 -24.96 18.46 -3.67
CA ASP A 122 -23.59 18.90 -3.38
C ASP A 122 -22.58 17.87 -3.90
N GLU A 123 -21.98 18.14 -5.05
CA GLU A 123 -21.02 17.22 -5.70
C GLU A 123 -19.73 17.05 -4.91
N GLN A 124 -19.32 18.03 -4.11
CA GLN A 124 -18.14 17.89 -3.25
C GLN A 124 -18.43 16.93 -2.08
N PHE A 125 -19.58 17.07 -1.45
CA PHE A 125 -20.07 16.14 -0.42
C PHE A 125 -20.13 14.72 -0.96
N HIS A 126 -20.78 14.52 -2.10
CA HIS A 126 -20.92 13.20 -2.71
C HIS A 126 -19.61 12.58 -3.16
N ARG A 127 -18.64 13.36 -3.61
CA ARG A 127 -17.32 12.86 -4.01
C ARG A 127 -16.61 12.19 -2.84
N VAL A 128 -16.63 12.81 -1.66
CA VAL A 128 -15.99 12.26 -0.46
C VAL A 128 -16.73 11.02 0.04
N ILE A 129 -18.06 11.05 0.04
CA ILE A 129 -18.87 9.88 0.43
C ILE A 129 -18.64 8.71 -0.52
N THR A 130 -18.68 8.94 -1.84
CA THR A 130 -18.43 7.90 -2.85
C THR A 130 -17.03 7.29 -2.65
N GLY A 131 -15.99 8.13 -2.51
CA GLY A 131 -14.63 7.65 -2.26
C GLY A 131 -14.51 6.80 -1.00
N SER A 132 -15.17 7.22 0.09
CA SER A 132 -15.20 6.47 1.36
C SER A 132 -15.92 5.11 1.21
N LEU A 133 -17.02 5.07 0.48
CA LEU A 133 -17.75 3.82 0.20
C LEU A 133 -16.95 2.89 -0.71
N GLU A 134 -16.25 3.43 -1.71
CA GLU A 134 -15.35 2.64 -2.57
C GLU A 134 -14.18 2.05 -1.78
N GLU A 135 -13.59 2.82 -0.86
CA GLU A 135 -12.55 2.31 0.04
C GLU A 135 -13.08 1.17 0.93
N TRP A 136 -14.28 1.35 1.50
CA TRP A 136 -14.90 0.32 2.31
C TRP A 136 -15.15 -0.98 1.50
N TRP A 137 -15.73 -0.88 0.30
CA TRP A 137 -15.93 -2.04 -0.59
C TRP A 137 -14.63 -2.72 -0.96
N ARG A 138 -13.56 -1.94 -1.18
CA ARG A 138 -12.23 -2.46 -1.47
C ARG A 138 -11.68 -3.29 -0.30
N GLU A 139 -11.85 -2.79 0.93
CA GLU A 139 -11.44 -3.50 2.15
C GLU A 139 -12.27 -4.77 2.40
N GLN A 140 -13.54 -4.80 1.97
CA GLN A 140 -14.39 -5.99 2.11
C GLN A 140 -14.16 -7.06 1.02
N GLY A 141 -13.31 -6.78 0.04
CA GLY A 141 -13.06 -7.74 -1.06
C GLY A 141 -14.26 -8.03 -1.96
N ARG A 142 -15.32 -7.20 -1.96
CA ARG A 142 -16.59 -7.43 -2.65
C ARG A 142 -16.71 -6.69 -3.99
N ARG A 143 -15.61 -6.47 -4.72
CA ARG A 143 -15.66 -5.97 -6.12
C ARG A 143 -15.89 -7.14 -7.09
N SER A 144 -16.32 -6.78 -8.33
CA SER A 144 -16.31 -7.76 -9.44
C SER A 144 -14.92 -8.40 -9.53
N GLU A 145 -14.86 -9.70 -9.27
CA GLU A 145 -13.61 -10.45 -9.25
C GLU A 145 -13.05 -10.53 -10.67
N LEU A 146 -11.93 -9.90 -10.94
CA LEU A 146 -11.16 -10.12 -12.17
C LEU A 146 -10.36 -11.40 -12.07
N VAL A 147 -9.98 -11.80 -10.87
CA VAL A 147 -9.26 -13.04 -10.57
C VAL A 147 -9.94 -13.77 -9.43
N THR A 148 -10.22 -15.05 -9.61
CA THR A 148 -10.62 -15.94 -8.53
C THR A 148 -9.41 -16.74 -8.09
N VAL A 149 -9.03 -16.64 -6.82
CA VAL A 149 -7.95 -17.42 -6.20
C VAL A 149 -8.57 -18.53 -5.36
N ILE A 150 -8.21 -19.78 -5.65
CA ILE A 150 -8.68 -20.95 -4.90
C ILE A 150 -7.45 -21.66 -4.34
N GLY A 151 -7.41 -21.90 -3.04
CA GLY A 151 -6.27 -22.55 -2.43
C GLY A 151 -6.41 -22.74 -0.93
N ASP A 152 -5.40 -23.31 -0.30
CA ASP A 152 -5.36 -23.51 1.13
C ASP A 152 -5.05 -22.18 1.86
N ALA A 153 -5.94 -21.75 2.76
CA ALA A 153 -5.84 -20.46 3.44
C ALA A 153 -4.52 -20.22 4.19
N PRO A 154 -3.92 -21.20 4.89
CA PRO A 154 -2.63 -21.05 5.55
C PRO A 154 -1.41 -21.17 4.60
N SER A 155 -1.60 -21.46 3.33
CA SER A 155 -0.49 -21.63 2.38
C SER A 155 0.28 -20.33 2.13
N ALA A 156 1.60 -20.35 2.28
CA ALA A 156 2.48 -19.22 1.99
C ALA A 156 2.37 -18.77 0.53
N ARG A 157 2.21 -19.73 -0.42
CA ARG A 157 2.05 -19.42 -1.85
C ARG A 157 0.73 -18.72 -2.15
N VAL A 158 -0.37 -19.16 -1.52
CA VAL A 158 -1.68 -18.48 -1.61
C VAL A 158 -1.59 -17.05 -1.08
N HIS A 159 -0.92 -16.87 0.06
CA HIS A 159 -0.71 -15.54 0.64
C HIS A 159 0.08 -14.64 -0.31
N GLU A 160 1.19 -15.11 -0.86
CA GLU A 160 2.03 -14.36 -1.79
C GLU A 160 1.26 -13.90 -3.04
N ILE A 161 0.47 -14.79 -3.65
CA ILE A 161 -0.36 -14.44 -4.82
C ILE A 161 -1.39 -13.37 -4.45
N ARG A 162 -2.07 -13.53 -3.32
CA ARG A 162 -3.06 -12.54 -2.84
C ARG A 162 -2.40 -11.19 -2.56
N ASP A 163 -1.20 -11.18 -1.98
CA ASP A 163 -0.43 -9.95 -1.75
C ASP A 163 -0.06 -9.27 -3.08
N VAL A 164 0.44 -10.02 -4.06
CA VAL A 164 0.74 -9.50 -5.41
C VAL A 164 -0.49 -8.88 -6.06
N LEU A 165 -1.64 -9.56 -6.04
CA LEU A 165 -2.88 -9.04 -6.62
C LEU A 165 -3.37 -7.78 -5.90
N ALA A 166 -3.35 -7.79 -4.56
CA ALA A 166 -3.77 -6.65 -3.75
C ALA A 166 -2.87 -5.43 -3.95
N ARG A 167 -1.55 -5.63 -3.93
CA ARG A 167 -0.56 -4.56 -4.11
C ARG A 167 -0.62 -3.93 -5.49
N ASN A 168 -1.06 -4.67 -6.50
CA ASN A 168 -1.28 -4.17 -7.84
C ASN A 168 -2.73 -3.72 -8.10
N ASN A 169 -3.54 -3.60 -7.03
CA ASN A 169 -4.94 -3.17 -7.09
C ASN A 169 -5.80 -4.00 -8.05
N VAL A 170 -5.46 -5.28 -8.26
CA VAL A 170 -6.24 -6.23 -9.06
C VAL A 170 -7.38 -6.77 -8.19
N PRO A 171 -8.66 -6.55 -8.53
CA PRO A 171 -9.79 -7.09 -7.79
C PRO A 171 -9.81 -8.61 -7.87
N PHE A 172 -9.78 -9.28 -6.72
CA PHE A 172 -9.84 -10.75 -6.67
C PHE A 172 -10.76 -11.25 -5.56
N GLY A 173 -11.33 -12.44 -5.77
CA GLY A 173 -12.00 -13.22 -4.74
C GLY A 173 -11.10 -14.37 -4.28
N PHE A 174 -11.19 -14.71 -2.99
CA PHE A 174 -10.48 -15.85 -2.42
C PHE A 174 -11.47 -16.88 -1.88
N TYR A 175 -11.26 -18.14 -2.26
CA TYR A 175 -12.06 -19.28 -1.82
C TYR A 175 -11.13 -20.36 -1.27
N ALA A 176 -11.31 -20.73 -0.01
CA ALA A 176 -10.56 -21.85 0.55
C ALA A 176 -10.89 -23.14 -0.19
N SER A 177 -9.89 -23.91 -0.57
CA SER A 177 -10.04 -25.14 -1.38
C SER A 177 -10.94 -26.18 -0.70
N ASP A 178 -10.98 -26.20 0.64
CA ASP A 178 -11.79 -27.08 1.48
C ASP A 178 -13.20 -26.52 1.76
N SER A 179 -13.52 -25.29 1.36
CA SER A 179 -14.86 -24.71 1.51
C SER A 179 -15.84 -25.27 0.47
N PRO A 180 -17.16 -25.23 0.73
CA PRO A 180 -18.17 -25.61 -0.27
C PRO A 180 -18.04 -24.83 -1.58
N GLU A 181 -17.76 -23.52 -1.47
CA GLU A 181 -17.60 -22.58 -2.58
C GLU A 181 -16.32 -22.88 -3.37
N GLY A 182 -15.19 -23.12 -2.69
CA GLY A 182 -13.91 -23.47 -3.31
C GLY A 182 -14.01 -24.79 -4.09
N ARG A 183 -14.59 -25.82 -3.49
CA ARG A 183 -14.84 -27.10 -4.19
C ARG A 183 -15.78 -26.95 -5.39
N ALA A 184 -16.80 -26.09 -5.28
CA ALA A 184 -17.69 -25.83 -6.40
C ALA A 184 -16.97 -25.07 -7.53
N ALA A 185 -16.09 -24.14 -7.20
CA ALA A 185 -15.28 -23.40 -8.17
C ALA A 185 -14.28 -24.34 -8.88
N LEU A 186 -13.54 -25.17 -8.16
CA LEU A 186 -12.62 -26.16 -8.74
C LEU A 186 -13.33 -27.09 -9.72
N ARG A 187 -14.52 -27.64 -9.35
CA ARG A 187 -15.32 -28.49 -10.26
C ARG A 187 -15.73 -27.75 -11.53
N ARG A 188 -16.12 -26.45 -11.43
CA ARG A 188 -16.48 -25.66 -12.62
C ARG A 188 -15.29 -25.46 -13.56
N LEU A 189 -14.08 -25.36 -13.01
CA LEU A 189 -12.85 -25.19 -13.78
C LEU A 189 -12.29 -26.53 -14.30
N GLY A 190 -12.86 -27.68 -13.93
CA GLY A 190 -12.37 -29.00 -14.32
C GLY A 190 -11.01 -29.34 -13.67
N VAL A 191 -10.70 -28.75 -12.52
CA VAL A 191 -9.45 -28.98 -11.79
C VAL A 191 -9.72 -29.88 -10.60
N ASP A 192 -9.23 -31.13 -10.68
CA ASP A 192 -9.33 -32.10 -9.60
C ASP A 192 -7.98 -32.19 -8.86
N HIS A 193 -8.01 -32.07 -7.52
CA HIS A 193 -6.83 -32.20 -6.65
C HIS A 193 -5.61 -31.36 -7.09
N PRO A 194 -5.72 -30.02 -7.14
CA PRO A 194 -4.59 -29.17 -7.55
C PRO A 194 -3.42 -29.31 -6.58
N ALA A 195 -2.19 -29.34 -7.13
CA ALA A 195 -0.95 -29.41 -6.33
C ALA A 195 -0.64 -28.11 -5.57
N GLY A 196 -1.31 -27.01 -5.94
CA GLY A 196 -1.11 -25.67 -5.37
C GLY A 196 -2.33 -24.77 -5.63
N PRO A 197 -2.19 -23.44 -5.45
CA PRO A 197 -3.27 -22.50 -5.70
C PRO A 197 -3.72 -22.51 -7.17
N VAL A 198 -5.03 -22.36 -7.38
CA VAL A 198 -5.63 -22.23 -8.71
C VAL A 198 -6.14 -20.81 -8.88
N LEU A 199 -5.74 -20.18 -9.98
CA LEU A 199 -6.23 -18.87 -10.38
C LEU A 199 -7.12 -19.01 -11.62
N SER A 200 -8.29 -18.39 -11.59
CA SER A 200 -9.16 -18.25 -12.75
C SER A 200 -9.35 -16.76 -13.05
N LEU A 201 -8.95 -16.33 -14.23
CA LEU A 201 -9.06 -14.94 -14.67
C LEU A 201 -10.39 -14.72 -15.41
N TYR A 202 -10.90 -13.50 -15.40
CA TYR A 202 -12.10 -13.09 -16.16
C TYR A 202 -12.00 -13.37 -17.66
N THR A 203 -10.78 -13.47 -18.19
CA THR A 203 -10.48 -13.84 -19.58
C THR A 203 -10.71 -15.31 -19.89
N GLY A 204 -11.01 -16.15 -18.88
CA GLY A 204 -11.13 -17.59 -18.99
C GLY A 204 -9.82 -18.36 -18.84
N VAL A 205 -8.70 -17.68 -18.65
CA VAL A 205 -7.40 -18.31 -18.37
C VAL A 205 -7.44 -18.95 -16.97
N VAL A 206 -7.00 -20.20 -16.87
CA VAL A 206 -6.86 -20.93 -15.60
C VAL A 206 -5.40 -21.31 -15.42
N LEU A 207 -4.83 -20.94 -14.29
CA LEU A 207 -3.46 -21.25 -13.91
C LEU A 207 -3.46 -22.14 -12.65
N VAL A 208 -2.60 -23.14 -12.62
CA VAL A 208 -2.43 -24.04 -11.47
C VAL A 208 -1.01 -23.90 -10.95
N ASP A 209 -0.87 -23.51 -9.70
CA ASP A 209 0.38 -23.23 -9.01
C ASP A 209 1.34 -22.30 -9.81
N PRO A 210 0.81 -21.15 -10.34
CA PRO A 210 1.60 -20.31 -11.22
C PRO A 210 2.72 -19.58 -10.48
N ALA A 211 3.84 -19.30 -11.18
CA ALA A 211 4.83 -18.33 -10.73
C ALA A 211 4.27 -16.88 -10.82
N ASN A 212 4.86 -15.91 -10.10
CA ASN A 212 4.40 -14.51 -10.14
C ASN A 212 4.48 -13.90 -11.55
N ALA A 213 5.50 -14.28 -12.33
CA ALA A 213 5.63 -13.85 -13.73
C ALA A 213 4.48 -14.34 -14.60
N GLU A 214 4.01 -15.58 -14.41
CA GLU A 214 2.87 -16.16 -15.15
C GLU A 214 1.57 -15.46 -14.78
N VAL A 215 1.38 -15.11 -13.50
CA VAL A 215 0.23 -14.31 -13.03
C VAL A 215 0.25 -12.94 -13.69
N ALA A 216 1.40 -12.28 -13.70
CA ALA A 216 1.58 -10.96 -14.33
C ALA A 216 1.31 -11.00 -15.84
N GLU A 217 1.83 -12.00 -16.55
CA GLU A 217 1.61 -12.18 -17.98
C GLU A 217 0.13 -12.42 -18.31
N ALA A 218 -0.53 -13.27 -17.54
CA ALA A 218 -1.96 -13.55 -17.71
C ALA A 218 -2.84 -12.33 -17.47
N LEU A 219 -2.41 -11.41 -16.60
CA LEU A 219 -3.05 -10.12 -16.35
C LEU A 219 -2.68 -9.05 -17.39
N GLY A 220 -1.77 -9.35 -18.33
CA GLY A 220 -1.27 -8.38 -19.30
C GLY A 220 -0.36 -7.32 -18.68
N LEU A 221 0.18 -7.56 -17.49
CA LEU A 221 1.09 -6.64 -16.79
C LEU A 221 2.56 -6.84 -17.16
N TYR A 222 2.91 -8.01 -17.74
CA TYR A 222 4.27 -8.33 -18.09
C TYR A 222 4.64 -7.73 -19.44
N VAL A 223 5.61 -6.82 -19.42
CA VAL A 223 6.21 -6.21 -20.60
C VAL A 223 7.71 -6.46 -20.55
N ARG A 224 8.27 -7.13 -21.57
CA ARG A 224 9.71 -7.34 -21.68
C ARG A 224 10.43 -6.05 -22.02
N ALA A 225 11.68 -5.92 -21.57
CA ALA A 225 12.52 -4.83 -22.01
C ALA A 225 12.64 -4.87 -23.53
N ALA A 226 12.25 -3.79 -24.21
CA ALA A 226 12.41 -3.70 -25.65
C ALA A 226 13.91 -3.55 -25.98
N GLY A 227 14.36 -4.11 -27.08
CA GLY A 227 15.77 -4.04 -27.52
C GLY A 227 16.26 -2.64 -27.92
N GLN A 228 15.56 -1.57 -27.54
CA GLN A 228 15.91 -0.18 -27.78
C GLN A 228 16.82 0.38 -26.67
N VAL A 229 17.55 1.45 -27.02
CA VAL A 229 18.29 2.24 -26.03
C VAL A 229 17.36 3.33 -25.47
N TYR A 230 17.26 3.38 -24.15
CA TYR A 230 16.50 4.41 -23.43
C TYR A 230 17.38 5.61 -23.06
N ASP A 231 16.80 6.79 -22.93
CA ASP A 231 17.51 7.91 -22.29
C ASP A 231 17.71 7.63 -20.81
N VAL A 232 16.70 7.03 -20.15
CA VAL A 232 16.78 6.65 -18.75
C VAL A 232 16.10 5.31 -18.48
N VAL A 233 16.78 4.45 -17.71
CA VAL A 233 16.22 3.26 -17.09
C VAL A 233 16.11 3.51 -15.59
N ILE A 234 14.93 3.27 -15.02
CA ILE A 234 14.62 3.45 -13.61
C ILE A 234 14.39 2.06 -12.99
N VAL A 235 15.10 1.74 -11.92
CA VAL A 235 15.02 0.43 -11.24
C VAL A 235 14.28 0.59 -9.91
N GLY A 236 13.07 0.05 -9.84
CA GLY A 236 12.14 0.11 -8.71
C GLY A 236 11.02 1.12 -8.92
N ALA A 237 9.77 0.66 -8.77
CA ALA A 237 8.55 1.47 -8.92
C ALA A 237 7.93 1.88 -7.58
N GLY A 238 8.76 2.15 -6.57
CA GLY A 238 8.35 2.87 -5.37
C GLY A 238 8.10 4.36 -5.65
N PRO A 239 7.76 5.17 -4.63
CA PRO A 239 7.46 6.60 -4.84
C PRO A 239 8.55 7.38 -5.58
N ALA A 240 9.85 7.10 -5.31
CA ALA A 240 10.96 7.74 -6.00
C ALA A 240 11.01 7.36 -7.48
N GLY A 241 10.88 6.06 -7.79
CA GLY A 241 10.93 5.57 -9.17
C GLY A 241 9.73 5.98 -10.00
N LEU A 242 8.52 5.94 -9.43
CA LEU A 242 7.31 6.42 -10.09
C LEU A 242 7.38 7.93 -10.37
N ALA A 243 7.86 8.73 -9.40
CA ALA A 243 8.07 10.15 -9.63
C ALA A 243 9.11 10.39 -10.75
N ALA A 244 10.25 9.70 -10.69
CA ALA A 244 11.25 9.79 -11.76
C ALA A 244 10.67 9.41 -13.13
N ALA A 245 9.85 8.36 -13.20
CA ALA A 245 9.21 7.92 -14.44
C ALA A 245 8.24 8.95 -15.01
N VAL A 246 7.38 9.52 -14.15
CA VAL A 246 6.44 10.57 -14.52
C VAL A 246 7.20 11.80 -15.08
N TYR A 247 8.19 12.30 -14.35
CA TYR A 247 8.94 13.48 -14.78
C TYR A 247 9.75 13.20 -16.06
N ALA A 248 10.48 12.10 -16.14
CA ALA A 248 11.28 11.76 -17.31
C ALA A 248 10.43 11.66 -18.59
N ALA A 249 9.33 10.91 -18.53
CA ALA A 249 8.45 10.73 -19.67
C ALA A 249 7.71 12.03 -20.05
N SER A 250 7.24 12.80 -19.07
CA SER A 250 6.57 14.08 -19.32
C SER A 250 7.49 15.14 -19.91
N GLU A 251 8.81 15.07 -19.64
CA GLU A 251 9.83 15.95 -20.18
C GLU A 251 10.45 15.40 -21.49
N GLY A 252 9.90 14.32 -22.05
CA GLY A 252 10.23 13.80 -23.38
C GLY A 252 11.40 12.82 -23.43
N LEU A 253 11.90 12.34 -22.28
CA LEU A 253 12.92 11.28 -22.25
C LEU A 253 12.30 9.92 -22.57
N SER A 254 12.94 9.12 -23.40
CA SER A 254 12.57 7.71 -23.58
C SER A 254 12.90 6.95 -22.30
N THR A 255 11.86 6.47 -21.61
CA THR A 255 11.94 5.99 -20.22
C THR A 255 11.48 4.56 -20.10
N ALA A 256 12.27 3.69 -19.43
CA ALA A 256 11.82 2.40 -18.94
C ALA A 256 11.83 2.38 -17.42
N LEU A 257 10.76 1.82 -16.83
CA LEU A 257 10.61 1.59 -15.39
C LEU A 257 10.54 0.09 -15.12
N LEU A 258 11.50 -0.43 -14.37
CA LEU A 258 11.63 -1.84 -14.03
C LEU A 258 11.09 -2.09 -12.62
N GLU A 259 10.13 -3.01 -12.46
CA GLU A 259 9.57 -3.38 -11.16
C GLU A 259 9.48 -4.90 -11.01
N ARG A 260 9.93 -5.39 -9.87
CA ARG A 260 9.99 -6.81 -9.55
C ARG A 260 8.67 -7.38 -9.03
N GLU A 261 8.01 -6.66 -8.11
CA GLU A 261 6.90 -7.21 -7.32
C GLU A 261 5.59 -6.43 -7.48
N ALA A 262 5.63 -5.13 -7.20
CA ALA A 262 4.40 -4.33 -7.21
C ALA A 262 4.70 -2.82 -7.28
N PHE A 263 3.86 -2.11 -8.03
CA PHE A 263 3.93 -0.65 -8.08
C PHE A 263 3.63 -0.05 -6.70
N GLY A 264 4.31 1.05 -6.36
CA GLY A 264 4.22 1.72 -5.08
C GLY A 264 5.24 1.28 -4.04
N GLY A 265 5.94 0.16 -4.26
CA GLY A 265 6.95 -0.35 -3.33
C GLY A 265 6.41 -0.48 -1.91
N GLN A 266 7.23 -0.11 -0.91
CA GLN A 266 6.82 -0.18 0.51
C GLN A 266 5.69 0.80 0.86
N ALA A 267 5.60 1.94 0.18
CA ALA A 267 4.51 2.89 0.41
C ALA A 267 3.15 2.33 -0.02
N GLY A 268 3.12 1.49 -1.07
CA GLY A 268 1.91 0.84 -1.56
C GLY A 268 1.20 -0.04 -0.53
N THR A 269 1.93 -0.58 0.46
CA THR A 269 1.38 -1.41 1.55
C THR A 269 0.79 -0.59 2.70
N SER A 270 0.98 0.73 2.72
CA SER A 270 0.46 1.59 3.80
C SER A 270 -1.05 1.74 3.71
N SER A 271 -1.76 1.39 4.77
CA SER A 271 -3.23 1.53 4.83
C SER A 271 -3.68 2.99 4.70
N ARG A 272 -2.93 3.94 5.23
CA ARG A 272 -3.20 5.38 5.13
C ARG A 272 -1.96 6.23 5.36
N ILE A 273 -1.62 7.07 4.37
CA ILE A 273 -0.55 8.06 4.41
C ILE A 273 -1.20 9.41 4.71
N ARG A 274 -1.02 9.93 5.94
CA ARG A 274 -1.66 11.18 6.40
C ARG A 274 -0.81 12.43 6.19
N ASN A 275 0.47 12.26 5.95
CA ASN A 275 1.45 13.35 5.83
C ASN A 275 1.93 13.57 4.39
N TYR A 276 1.15 13.13 3.40
CA TYR A 276 1.40 13.46 2.01
C TYR A 276 0.57 14.68 1.62
N LEU A 277 1.25 15.70 1.08
CA LEU A 277 0.65 16.99 0.74
C LEU A 277 -0.48 16.83 -0.29
N GLY A 278 -1.60 17.54 -0.09
CA GLY A 278 -2.75 17.53 -0.99
C GLY A 278 -3.84 16.51 -0.62
N PHE A 279 -3.62 15.71 0.43
CA PHE A 279 -4.59 14.73 0.93
C PHE A 279 -4.90 14.99 2.41
N PRO A 280 -5.81 15.93 2.72
CA PRO A 280 -6.10 16.32 4.10
C PRO A 280 -6.62 15.16 4.96
N ASP A 281 -7.35 14.23 4.36
CA ASP A 281 -7.87 13.04 5.02
C ASP A 281 -6.91 11.84 4.95
N GLY A 282 -5.73 12.04 4.33
CA GLY A 282 -4.82 10.97 3.97
C GLY A 282 -5.26 10.20 2.73
N VAL A 283 -4.35 9.41 2.19
CA VAL A 283 -4.57 8.54 1.02
C VAL A 283 -4.01 7.16 1.32
N SER A 284 -4.62 6.09 0.82
CA SER A 284 -4.02 4.76 0.91
C SER A 284 -2.76 4.69 0.04
N GLY A 285 -1.76 3.92 0.49
CA GLY A 285 -0.54 3.75 -0.30
C GLY A 285 -0.81 3.11 -1.66
N GLY A 286 -1.74 2.16 -1.72
CA GLY A 286 -2.15 1.52 -2.96
C GLY A 286 -2.80 2.48 -3.95
N GLU A 287 -3.69 3.37 -3.48
CA GLU A 287 -4.33 4.38 -4.31
C GLU A 287 -3.31 5.40 -4.85
N LEU A 288 -2.41 5.87 -3.99
CA LEU A 288 -1.36 6.80 -4.41
C LEU A 288 -0.45 6.17 -5.46
N ALA A 289 -0.07 4.89 -5.27
CA ALA A 289 0.74 4.13 -6.21
C ALA A 289 0.03 3.93 -7.55
N GLN A 290 -1.25 3.58 -7.53
CA GLN A 290 -2.06 3.38 -8.73
C GLN A 290 -2.16 4.68 -9.55
N ARG A 291 -2.45 5.81 -8.92
CA ARG A 291 -2.51 7.11 -9.60
C ARG A 291 -1.16 7.49 -10.23
N ALA A 292 -0.06 7.25 -9.52
CA ALA A 292 1.28 7.53 -10.05
C ALA A 292 1.66 6.59 -11.21
N TYR A 293 1.29 5.31 -11.13
CA TYR A 293 1.44 4.34 -12.21
C TYR A 293 0.68 4.76 -13.48
N GLU A 294 -0.60 5.09 -13.34
CA GLU A 294 -1.45 5.55 -14.44
C GLU A 294 -0.87 6.82 -15.08
N GLN A 295 -0.36 7.73 -14.27
CA GLN A 295 0.28 8.96 -14.75
C GLN A 295 1.55 8.66 -15.55
N ALA A 296 2.44 7.77 -15.05
CA ALA A 296 3.64 7.35 -15.76
C ALA A 296 3.30 6.67 -17.10
N TRP A 297 2.25 5.82 -17.10
CA TRP A 297 1.77 5.15 -18.30
C TRP A 297 1.21 6.13 -19.33
N VAL A 298 0.39 7.11 -18.92
CA VAL A 298 -0.17 8.13 -19.81
C VAL A 298 0.92 8.94 -20.50
N PHE A 299 2.02 9.25 -19.82
CA PHE A 299 3.17 9.94 -20.41
C PHE A 299 4.07 9.04 -21.28
N GLY A 300 3.77 7.74 -21.39
CA GLY A 300 4.45 6.83 -22.30
C GLY A 300 5.67 6.13 -21.70
N THR A 301 5.78 6.04 -20.37
CA THR A 301 6.80 5.21 -19.73
C THR A 301 6.64 3.75 -20.16
N HIS A 302 7.73 3.11 -20.56
CA HIS A 302 7.76 1.67 -20.82
C HIS A 302 7.89 0.91 -19.51
N LEU A 303 6.82 0.26 -19.10
CA LEU A 303 6.73 -0.44 -17.83
C LEU A 303 7.15 -1.90 -18.01
N VAL A 304 8.20 -2.35 -17.31
CA VAL A 304 8.67 -3.73 -17.27
C VAL A 304 8.39 -4.28 -15.88
N TYR A 305 7.43 -5.18 -15.79
CA TYR A 305 6.91 -5.70 -14.55
C TYR A 305 7.26 -7.17 -14.36
N GLY A 306 7.42 -7.61 -13.10
CA GLY A 306 7.66 -9.01 -12.75
C GLY A 306 9.07 -9.50 -13.06
N ASN A 307 10.04 -8.58 -13.28
CA ASN A 307 11.38 -8.90 -13.71
C ASN A 307 12.42 -8.12 -12.91
N ALA A 308 13.17 -8.80 -12.05
CA ALA A 308 14.14 -8.18 -11.16
C ALA A 308 15.40 -7.74 -11.89
N ALA A 309 15.94 -6.57 -11.54
CA ALA A 309 17.30 -6.20 -11.93
C ALA A 309 18.33 -7.03 -11.15
N THR A 310 19.24 -7.68 -11.87
CA THR A 310 20.23 -8.61 -11.33
C THR A 310 21.67 -8.13 -11.48
N SER A 311 21.92 -7.17 -12.37
CA SER A 311 23.25 -6.58 -12.60
C SER A 311 23.17 -5.20 -13.21
N LEU A 312 24.22 -4.42 -13.02
CA LEU A 312 24.44 -3.15 -13.72
C LEU A 312 25.89 -3.12 -14.22
N ALA A 313 26.06 -2.88 -15.49
CA ALA A 313 27.36 -2.80 -16.13
C ALA A 313 27.44 -1.58 -17.07
N LYS A 314 28.66 -1.16 -17.40
CA LYS A 314 28.89 -0.17 -18.43
C LYS A 314 29.40 -0.88 -19.71
N ASP A 315 28.75 -0.63 -20.84
CA ASP A 315 29.14 -1.11 -22.15
C ASP A 315 29.33 0.10 -23.06
N GLN A 316 30.60 0.46 -23.29
CA GLN A 316 30.99 1.69 -23.99
C GLN A 316 30.40 2.95 -23.32
N ASP A 317 29.49 3.65 -24.01
CA ASP A 317 28.84 4.86 -23.53
C ASP A 317 27.46 4.60 -22.92
N LEU A 318 27.03 3.34 -22.85
CA LEU A 318 25.74 2.93 -22.33
C LEU A 318 25.86 2.20 -20.99
N LEU A 319 24.85 2.33 -20.21
CA LEU A 319 24.61 1.55 -18.99
C LEU A 319 23.66 0.39 -19.34
N VAL A 320 23.98 -0.80 -18.87
CA VAL A 320 23.24 -2.03 -19.16
C VAL A 320 22.75 -2.63 -17.84
N VAL A 321 21.45 -2.67 -17.68
CA VAL A 321 20.78 -3.34 -16.55
C VAL A 321 20.38 -4.74 -17.01
N GLY A 322 20.97 -5.77 -16.40
CA GLY A 322 20.59 -7.17 -16.61
C GLY A 322 19.36 -7.52 -15.78
N LEU A 323 18.47 -8.33 -16.34
CA LEU A 323 17.22 -8.75 -15.72
C LEU A 323 17.22 -10.26 -15.43
N GLU A 324 16.34 -10.69 -14.54
CA GLU A 324 16.25 -12.08 -14.05
C GLU A 324 15.90 -13.08 -15.17
N ASP A 325 15.11 -12.67 -16.17
CA ASP A 325 14.78 -13.49 -17.36
C ASP A 325 15.92 -13.56 -18.39
N GLY A 326 17.09 -12.98 -18.09
CA GLY A 326 18.26 -12.90 -18.98
C GLY A 326 18.20 -11.78 -20.01
N SER A 327 17.11 -11.02 -20.09
CA SER A 327 17.02 -9.83 -20.94
C SER A 327 17.82 -8.66 -20.35
N GLN A 328 18.02 -7.61 -21.16
CA GLN A 328 18.80 -6.43 -20.79
C GLN A 328 18.06 -5.15 -21.16
N ALA A 329 18.11 -4.16 -20.28
CA ALA A 329 17.69 -2.80 -20.58
C ALA A 329 18.91 -1.88 -20.71
N ARG A 330 19.05 -1.20 -21.86
CA ARG A 330 20.19 -0.33 -22.17
C ARG A 330 19.78 1.13 -22.10
N ALA A 331 20.57 1.96 -21.43
CA ALA A 331 20.27 3.36 -21.26
C ALA A 331 21.51 4.26 -21.24
N ARG A 332 21.28 5.56 -21.45
CA ARG A 332 22.29 6.61 -21.29
C ARG A 332 22.47 7.01 -19.83
N ALA A 333 21.39 6.91 -19.03
CA ALA A 333 21.39 7.15 -17.59
C ALA A 333 20.55 6.09 -16.87
N VAL A 334 20.87 5.82 -15.60
CA VAL A 334 20.12 4.89 -14.75
C VAL A 334 19.75 5.58 -13.43
N VAL A 335 18.51 5.40 -12.97
CA VAL A 335 18.08 5.77 -11.62
C VAL A 335 17.85 4.51 -10.80
N ILE A 336 18.61 4.35 -9.73
CA ILE A 336 18.42 3.29 -8.75
C ILE A 336 17.43 3.79 -7.70
N ALA A 337 16.20 3.30 -7.77
CA ALA A 337 15.09 3.60 -6.84
C ALA A 337 14.55 2.31 -6.19
N SER A 338 15.42 1.29 -6.07
CA SER A 338 15.08 -0.07 -5.60
C SER A 338 14.62 -0.14 -4.13
N GLY A 339 14.72 0.98 -3.40
CA GLY A 339 14.22 1.10 -2.04
C GLY A 339 14.94 0.18 -1.05
N VAL A 340 14.17 -0.34 -0.11
CA VAL A 340 14.65 -1.16 1.01
C VAL A 340 13.86 -2.45 1.12
N SER A 341 14.49 -3.52 1.62
CA SER A 341 13.84 -4.77 2.04
C SER A 341 13.79 -4.84 3.57
N TYR A 342 12.78 -5.50 4.11
CA TYR A 342 12.66 -5.66 5.55
C TYR A 342 13.75 -6.60 6.11
N ARG A 343 14.23 -6.25 7.29
CA ARG A 343 15.14 -7.13 8.05
C ARG A 343 14.38 -8.35 8.55
N ARG A 344 15.03 -9.50 8.49
CA ARG A 344 14.50 -10.77 9.00
C ARG A 344 14.97 -11.02 10.42
N LEU A 345 14.20 -11.79 11.19
CA LEU A 345 14.61 -12.21 12.53
C LEU A 345 15.76 -13.22 12.49
N GLY A 346 15.93 -13.95 11.39
CA GLY A 346 16.95 -14.98 11.24
C GLY A 346 16.65 -16.25 12.05
N ILE A 347 15.38 -16.51 12.35
CA ILE A 347 14.90 -17.71 13.04
C ILE A 347 14.30 -18.64 11.98
N PRO A 348 14.98 -19.73 11.57
CA PRO A 348 14.60 -20.54 10.41
C PRO A 348 13.16 -21.07 10.48
N GLU A 349 12.70 -21.47 11.66
CA GLU A 349 11.36 -22.04 11.87
C GLU A 349 10.26 -20.98 11.61
N LEU A 350 10.51 -19.72 11.94
CA LEU A 350 9.60 -18.60 11.68
C LEU A 350 9.69 -18.14 10.22
N GLU A 351 10.90 -18.13 9.64
CA GLU A 351 11.08 -17.77 8.22
C GLU A 351 10.36 -18.75 7.28
N ALA A 352 10.29 -20.03 7.65
CA ALA A 352 9.53 -21.05 6.92
C ALA A 352 8.01 -20.80 6.94
N LEU A 353 7.51 -20.00 7.89
CA LEU A 353 6.11 -19.62 8.03
C LEU A 353 5.82 -18.22 7.46
N ALA A 354 6.74 -17.65 6.66
CA ALA A 354 6.51 -16.37 5.98
C ALA A 354 5.27 -16.47 5.08
N GLY A 355 4.32 -15.53 5.25
CA GLY A 355 3.01 -15.58 4.60
C GLY A 355 1.98 -16.50 5.27
N ALA A 356 2.40 -17.38 6.16
CA ALA A 356 1.54 -18.31 6.89
C ALA A 356 1.51 -17.98 8.40
N GLY A 357 1.26 -16.73 8.72
CA GLY A 357 1.23 -16.20 10.09
C GLY A 357 2.48 -15.41 10.49
N VAL A 358 3.55 -15.39 9.69
CA VAL A 358 4.71 -14.52 9.86
C VAL A 358 4.78 -13.54 8.71
N PHE A 359 4.73 -12.23 9.00
CA PHE A 359 4.57 -11.16 8.03
C PHE A 359 5.61 -10.06 8.21
N TYR A 360 6.06 -9.48 7.10
CA TYR A 360 7.02 -8.36 7.06
C TYR A 360 6.36 -7.00 6.74
N GLY A 361 5.06 -6.92 6.88
CA GLY A 361 4.21 -5.75 6.71
C GLY A 361 2.88 -5.99 7.43
N ALA A 362 2.04 -4.99 7.53
CA ALA A 362 0.72 -5.09 8.14
C ALA A 362 -0.32 -4.46 7.22
N GLY A 363 -0.54 -5.07 6.07
CA GLY A 363 -1.58 -4.70 5.14
C GLY A 363 -2.96 -5.24 5.55
N THR A 364 -3.98 -4.95 4.74
CA THR A 364 -5.35 -5.36 5.03
C THR A 364 -5.53 -6.89 4.99
N ILE A 365 -4.80 -7.58 4.12
CA ILE A 365 -4.88 -9.03 3.98
C ILE A 365 -4.34 -9.72 5.22
N GLU A 366 -3.16 -9.29 5.70
CA GLU A 366 -2.53 -9.83 6.89
C GLU A 366 -3.34 -9.53 8.15
N ALA A 367 -3.94 -8.33 8.22
CA ALA A 367 -4.83 -7.95 9.31
C ALA A 367 -6.09 -8.83 9.37
N GLN A 368 -6.67 -9.17 8.20
CA GLN A 368 -7.80 -10.09 8.12
C GLN A 368 -7.42 -11.53 8.50
N ALA A 369 -6.20 -11.97 8.21
CA ALA A 369 -5.73 -13.31 8.58
C ALA A 369 -5.68 -13.54 10.10
N VAL A 370 -5.53 -12.47 10.88
CA VAL A 370 -5.51 -12.49 12.36
C VAL A 370 -6.80 -12.00 13.00
N ALA A 371 -7.89 -11.87 12.25
CA ALA A 371 -9.17 -11.39 12.77
C ALA A 371 -9.66 -12.25 13.94
N GLY A 372 -9.98 -11.61 15.08
CA GLY A 372 -10.43 -12.27 16.31
C GLY A 372 -9.38 -13.11 17.03
N LYS A 373 -8.09 -13.05 16.64
CA LYS A 373 -7.00 -13.86 17.20
C LYS A 373 -5.89 -12.96 17.77
N PRO A 374 -4.98 -13.51 18.60
CA PRO A 374 -3.83 -12.75 19.11
C PRO A 374 -2.79 -12.51 18.01
N ALA A 375 -2.30 -11.26 17.91
CA ALA A 375 -1.28 -10.82 17.00
C ALA A 375 -0.11 -10.16 17.74
N PHE A 376 1.10 -10.34 17.24
CA PHE A 376 2.33 -9.78 17.80
C PHE A 376 3.04 -8.90 16.79
N VAL A 377 3.55 -7.75 17.23
CA VAL A 377 4.32 -6.81 16.42
C VAL A 377 5.71 -6.67 17.00
N VAL A 378 6.75 -6.99 16.24
CA VAL A 378 8.14 -6.81 16.66
C VAL A 378 8.69 -5.52 16.09
N GLY A 379 9.08 -4.60 16.96
CA GLY A 379 9.68 -3.32 16.57
C GLY A 379 9.22 -2.16 17.43
N GLY A 380 10.08 -1.16 17.60
CA GLY A 380 9.81 0.02 18.45
C GLY A 380 9.67 1.33 17.68
N GLY A 381 9.69 1.32 16.34
CA GLY A 381 9.59 2.53 15.52
C GLY A 381 8.17 2.85 15.06
N ASN A 382 8.02 3.97 14.34
CA ASN A 382 6.73 4.44 13.83
C ASN A 382 5.97 3.39 13.01
N SER A 383 6.66 2.61 12.19
CA SER A 383 6.04 1.54 11.40
C SER A 383 5.38 0.47 12.28
N ALA A 384 6.02 0.10 13.38
CA ALA A 384 5.46 -0.86 14.33
C ALA A 384 4.23 -0.30 15.05
N GLY A 385 4.27 0.97 15.46
CA GLY A 385 3.12 1.65 16.07
C GLY A 385 1.93 1.75 15.12
N GLN A 386 2.16 2.14 13.88
CA GLN A 386 1.11 2.21 12.85
C GLN A 386 0.50 0.82 12.56
N ALA A 387 1.34 -0.20 12.46
CA ALA A 387 0.91 -1.57 12.26
C ALA A 387 0.05 -2.08 13.42
N ALA A 388 0.50 -1.87 14.67
CA ALA A 388 -0.25 -2.29 15.84
C ALA A 388 -1.64 -1.64 15.89
N LEU A 389 -1.74 -0.33 15.59
CA LEU A 389 -3.01 0.38 15.51
C LEU A 389 -3.88 -0.06 14.33
N HIS A 390 -3.29 -0.47 13.22
CA HIS A 390 -4.04 -1.06 12.12
C HIS A 390 -4.60 -2.43 12.50
N LEU A 391 -3.76 -3.29 13.02
CA LEU A 391 -4.11 -4.65 13.45
C LEU A 391 -5.15 -4.66 14.58
N SER A 392 -5.13 -3.67 15.49
CA SER A 392 -6.08 -3.58 16.60
C SER A 392 -7.54 -3.44 16.16
N LYS A 393 -7.79 -3.09 14.89
CA LYS A 393 -9.14 -3.04 14.32
C LYS A 393 -9.71 -4.43 14.04
N TYR A 394 -8.85 -5.45 13.93
CA TYR A 394 -9.21 -6.81 13.50
C TYR A 394 -8.88 -7.86 14.55
N ALA A 395 -7.68 -7.80 15.11
CA ALA A 395 -7.18 -8.77 16.08
C ALA A 395 -7.91 -8.66 17.42
N GLN A 396 -8.04 -9.79 18.12
CA GLN A 396 -8.55 -9.82 19.51
C GLN A 396 -7.63 -9.03 20.44
N GLN A 397 -6.32 -9.23 20.32
CA GLN A 397 -5.28 -8.57 21.11
C GLN A 397 -4.06 -8.36 20.22
N VAL A 398 -3.43 -7.19 20.31
CA VAL A 398 -2.15 -6.90 19.68
C VAL A 398 -1.10 -6.65 20.75
N THR A 399 0.04 -7.35 20.67
CA THR A 399 1.16 -7.16 21.59
C THR A 399 2.38 -6.65 20.84
N ILE A 400 2.86 -5.45 21.18
CA ILE A 400 4.10 -4.90 20.64
C ILE A 400 5.27 -5.42 21.48
N LEU A 401 6.28 -6.01 20.82
CA LEU A 401 7.48 -6.57 21.44
C LEU A 401 8.66 -5.65 21.14
N ILE A 402 9.29 -5.11 22.17
CA ILE A 402 10.47 -4.24 22.03
C ILE A 402 11.59 -4.66 22.97
N ARG A 403 12.82 -4.59 22.45
CA ARG A 403 14.03 -4.88 23.24
C ARG A 403 14.44 -3.73 24.16
N SER A 404 14.01 -2.52 23.85
CA SER A 404 14.26 -1.31 24.66
C SER A 404 13.32 -1.20 25.86
N GLN A 405 13.62 -0.24 26.74
CA GLN A 405 12.80 0.08 27.92
C GLN A 405 11.68 1.08 27.63
N SER A 406 11.65 1.68 26.43
CA SER A 406 10.71 2.73 26.07
C SER A 406 10.48 2.78 24.57
N LEU A 407 9.28 3.17 24.15
CA LEU A 407 8.94 3.52 22.75
C LEU A 407 9.45 4.91 22.36
N ALA A 408 9.59 5.81 23.32
CA ALA A 408 9.88 7.25 23.06
C ALA A 408 11.22 7.48 22.34
N ALA A 409 12.17 6.54 22.41
CA ALA A 409 13.46 6.64 21.72
C ALA A 409 13.36 6.55 20.18
N SER A 410 12.31 5.95 19.64
CA SER A 410 12.20 5.63 18.20
C SER A 410 10.81 5.78 17.60
N MET A 411 9.79 6.09 18.43
CA MET A 411 8.41 6.27 18.02
C MET A 411 7.93 7.70 18.30
N SER A 412 7.18 8.27 17.37
CA SER A 412 6.57 9.59 17.53
C SER A 412 5.53 9.60 18.65
N ASP A 413 5.49 10.69 19.43
CA ASP A 413 4.63 10.85 20.60
C ASP A 413 3.13 10.64 20.28
N TYR A 414 2.66 11.12 19.13
CA TYR A 414 1.25 10.91 18.73
C TYR A 414 0.89 9.41 18.57
N LEU A 415 1.82 8.58 18.10
CA LEU A 415 1.60 7.13 17.98
C LEU A 415 1.58 6.46 19.36
N ILE A 416 2.47 6.88 20.26
CA ILE A 416 2.50 6.37 21.64
C ILE A 416 1.16 6.63 22.32
N ARG A 417 0.65 7.86 22.22
CA ARG A 417 -0.68 8.20 22.77
C ARG A 417 -1.82 7.38 22.17
N GLN A 418 -1.78 7.11 20.85
CA GLN A 418 -2.78 6.25 20.21
C GLN A 418 -2.70 4.81 20.69
N ILE A 419 -1.49 4.29 20.92
CA ILE A 419 -1.26 2.95 21.46
C ILE A 419 -1.81 2.86 22.89
N ASP A 420 -1.48 3.83 23.73
CA ASP A 420 -1.95 3.89 25.12
C ASP A 420 -3.49 4.00 25.21
N ALA A 421 -4.11 4.65 24.24
CA ALA A 421 -5.57 4.78 24.16
C ALA A 421 -6.27 3.55 23.56
N ALA A 422 -5.57 2.62 22.96
CA ALA A 422 -6.14 1.44 22.32
C ALA A 422 -6.33 0.30 23.32
N PRO A 423 -7.58 -0.12 23.65
CA PRO A 423 -7.85 -1.04 24.76
C PRO A 423 -7.34 -2.47 24.54
N ASN A 424 -7.07 -2.84 23.29
CA ASN A 424 -6.59 -4.16 22.90
C ASN A 424 -5.15 -4.13 22.33
N VAL A 425 -4.35 -3.11 22.72
CA VAL A 425 -2.92 -3.05 22.36
C VAL A 425 -2.08 -3.00 23.63
N ASP A 426 -1.19 -3.97 23.79
CA ASP A 426 -0.22 -4.02 24.89
C ASP A 426 1.21 -3.83 24.39
N VAL A 427 2.09 -3.32 25.25
CA VAL A 427 3.52 -3.19 24.96
C VAL A 427 4.33 -4.02 25.96
N ARG A 428 5.10 -5.00 25.46
CA ARG A 428 6.07 -5.76 26.27
C ARG A 428 7.47 -5.22 26.03
N TYR A 429 7.98 -4.55 27.03
CA TYR A 429 9.35 -4.00 27.05
C TYR A 429 10.37 -5.09 27.36
N ARG A 430 11.61 -4.87 26.91
CA ARG A 430 12.75 -5.76 27.15
C ARG A 430 12.41 -7.23 26.80
N CYS A 431 11.67 -7.40 25.71
CA CYS A 431 11.18 -8.69 25.25
C CYS A 431 11.56 -8.89 23.78
N GLU A 432 11.94 -10.11 23.44
CA GLU A 432 12.25 -10.48 22.05
C GLU A 432 11.63 -11.84 21.70
N VAL A 433 11.46 -12.07 20.40
CA VAL A 433 11.09 -13.38 19.86
C VAL A 433 12.36 -14.26 19.83
N ALA A 434 12.34 -15.34 20.58
CA ALA A 434 13.43 -16.32 20.65
C ALA A 434 13.17 -17.56 19.76
N GLY A 435 11.91 -17.76 19.32
CA GLY A 435 11.51 -18.88 18.49
C GLY A 435 10.00 -18.89 18.27
N GLY A 436 9.51 -19.94 17.65
CA GLY A 436 8.08 -20.16 17.43
C GLY A 436 7.86 -21.24 16.37
N GLY A 437 6.60 -21.58 16.12
CA GLY A 437 6.26 -22.58 15.13
C GLY A 437 4.78 -22.91 15.09
N GLY A 438 4.45 -23.92 14.28
CA GLY A 438 3.11 -24.47 14.12
C GLY A 438 3.05 -25.43 12.94
N SER A 439 1.91 -26.03 12.71
CA SER A 439 1.71 -26.99 11.63
C SER A 439 1.18 -26.30 10.37
N GLY A 440 2.10 -25.87 9.49
CA GLY A 440 1.75 -25.17 8.24
C GLY A 440 1.38 -23.69 8.41
N HIS A 441 1.20 -23.22 9.64
CA HIS A 441 0.96 -21.81 9.99
C HIS A 441 1.44 -21.52 11.42
N LEU A 442 1.56 -20.24 11.77
CA LEU A 442 1.99 -19.85 13.11
C LEU A 442 0.91 -20.18 14.15
N GLU A 443 1.29 -20.92 15.20
CA GLU A 443 0.43 -21.30 16.32
C GLU A 443 0.97 -20.79 17.66
N GLN A 444 2.29 -20.69 17.78
CA GLN A 444 2.97 -20.33 19.03
C GLN A 444 4.25 -19.54 18.78
N LEU A 445 4.52 -18.58 19.68
CA LEU A 445 5.80 -17.88 19.80
C LEU A 445 6.50 -18.26 21.11
N LEU A 446 7.82 -18.27 21.07
CA LEU A 446 8.68 -18.32 22.26
C LEU A 446 9.22 -16.91 22.51
N LEU A 447 8.81 -16.29 23.60
CA LEU A 447 9.17 -14.93 23.99
C LEU A 447 10.20 -14.97 25.13
N ARG A 448 11.33 -14.30 24.94
CA ARG A 448 12.37 -14.17 25.97
C ARG A 448 12.34 -12.78 26.58
N ASN A 449 12.22 -12.73 27.90
CA ASN A 449 12.37 -11.50 28.66
C ASN A 449 13.84 -11.29 29.04
N HIS A 450 14.41 -10.13 28.71
CA HIS A 450 15.83 -9.82 28.93
C HIS A 450 16.18 -9.58 30.40
N ASP A 451 15.21 -9.17 31.25
CA ASP A 451 15.47 -8.92 32.68
C ASP A 451 15.56 -10.23 33.47
N SER A 452 14.62 -11.13 33.22
CA SER A 452 14.53 -12.40 33.94
C SER A 452 15.30 -13.55 33.26
N GLY A 453 15.67 -13.38 31.99
CA GLY A 453 16.23 -14.44 31.14
C GLY A 453 15.23 -15.58 30.83
N LYS A 454 14.00 -15.50 31.32
CA LYS A 454 12.98 -16.53 31.12
C LYS A 454 12.43 -16.49 29.70
N THR A 455 12.20 -17.69 29.14
CA THR A 455 11.49 -17.87 27.88
C THR A 455 10.12 -18.49 28.17
N GLU A 456 9.07 -17.91 27.61
CA GLU A 456 7.68 -18.40 27.74
C GLU A 456 7.09 -18.69 26.36
N GLY A 457 6.30 -19.77 26.27
CA GLY A 457 5.49 -20.08 25.09
C GLY A 457 4.16 -19.32 25.14
N THR A 458 3.80 -18.63 24.07
CA THR A 458 2.57 -17.84 23.99
C THR A 458 1.82 -18.19 22.70
N PRO A 459 0.51 -18.51 22.73
CA PRO A 459 -0.28 -18.72 21.52
C PRO A 459 -0.25 -17.48 20.64
N ALA A 460 -0.05 -17.65 19.33
CA ALA A 460 0.04 -16.56 18.37
C ALA A 460 -0.51 -17.01 17.02
N ALA A 461 -1.38 -16.21 16.43
CA ALA A 461 -1.88 -16.43 15.09
C ALA A 461 -1.17 -15.55 14.03
N GLY A 462 -0.50 -14.48 14.46
CA GLY A 462 0.27 -13.62 13.59
C GLY A 462 1.43 -12.94 14.27
N LEU A 463 2.57 -12.91 13.56
CA LEU A 463 3.79 -12.22 13.94
C LEU A 463 4.15 -11.23 12.84
N PHE A 464 4.17 -9.94 13.16
CA PHE A 464 4.45 -8.84 12.25
C PHE A 464 5.83 -8.25 12.55
N ILE A 465 6.78 -8.44 11.63
CA ILE A 465 8.21 -8.12 11.85
C ILE A 465 8.51 -6.75 11.25
N LEU A 466 8.69 -5.73 12.10
CA LEU A 466 8.90 -4.32 11.71
C LEU A 466 10.17 -3.75 12.38
N ILE A 467 11.28 -4.49 12.25
CA ILE A 467 12.60 -4.23 12.89
C ILE A 467 13.57 -3.44 12.02
N GLY A 468 13.03 -2.71 11.04
CA GLY A 468 13.79 -1.90 10.10
C GLY A 468 14.02 -2.59 8.78
N ALA A 469 14.77 -1.92 7.90
CA ALA A 469 14.95 -2.34 6.53
C ALA A 469 16.42 -2.28 6.10
N GLN A 470 16.76 -3.05 5.07
CA GLN A 470 18.05 -3.05 4.39
C GLN A 470 17.87 -2.55 2.96
N PRO A 471 18.79 -1.73 2.42
CA PRO A 471 18.72 -1.28 1.05
C PRO A 471 18.87 -2.46 0.08
N PHE A 472 18.07 -2.44 -0.99
CA PHE A 472 18.10 -3.49 -2.00
C PHE A 472 19.20 -3.20 -3.03
N THR A 473 20.47 -3.45 -2.65
CA THR A 473 21.68 -3.05 -3.40
C THR A 473 22.64 -4.20 -3.69
N ARG A 474 22.33 -5.44 -3.32
CA ARG A 474 23.24 -6.60 -3.50
C ARG A 474 23.53 -6.93 -4.96
N TRP A 475 22.64 -6.53 -5.87
CA TRP A 475 22.77 -6.73 -7.31
C TRP A 475 23.71 -5.72 -8.00
N LEU A 476 24.08 -4.64 -7.30
CA LEU A 476 24.92 -3.58 -7.81
C LEU A 476 26.41 -3.97 -7.78
N PRO A 477 27.20 -3.55 -8.78
CA PRO A 477 28.64 -3.75 -8.77
C PRO A 477 29.33 -2.97 -7.63
N GLU A 478 30.54 -3.38 -7.28
CA GLU A 478 31.36 -2.75 -6.25
C GLU A 478 31.72 -1.29 -6.57
N ALA A 479 31.79 -0.96 -7.86
CA ALA A 479 32.04 0.41 -8.32
C ALA A 479 31.00 1.42 -7.83
N ILE A 480 29.80 0.99 -7.49
CA ILE A 480 28.79 1.81 -6.82
C ILE A 480 28.98 1.69 -5.33
N GLN A 481 29.59 2.71 -4.74
CA GLN A 481 29.93 2.72 -3.32
C GLN A 481 28.71 2.84 -2.41
N ARG A 482 28.83 2.17 -1.28
CA ARG A 482 27.78 2.05 -0.25
C ARG A 482 28.38 2.27 1.12
N ASP A 483 27.57 2.73 2.04
CA ASP A 483 27.95 2.79 3.44
C ASP A 483 28.02 1.37 4.07
N GLN A 484 28.41 1.31 5.33
CA GLN A 484 28.52 0.06 6.09
C GLN A 484 27.20 -0.72 6.24
N TRP A 485 26.06 -0.10 5.98
CA TRP A 485 24.74 -0.73 6.00
C TRP A 485 24.20 -1.08 4.61
N GLY A 486 24.94 -0.71 3.55
CA GLY A 486 24.61 -1.00 2.17
C GLY A 486 23.85 0.11 1.44
N PHE A 487 23.61 1.30 2.03
CA PHE A 487 22.99 2.44 1.38
C PHE A 487 23.95 3.10 0.40
N ILE A 488 23.44 3.53 -0.77
CA ILE A 488 24.25 4.10 -1.85
C ILE A 488 24.73 5.51 -1.49
N LEU A 489 26.03 5.77 -1.65
CA LEU A 489 26.62 7.08 -1.51
C LEU A 489 26.37 7.91 -2.76
N THR A 490 26.00 9.19 -2.60
CA THR A 490 25.67 10.08 -3.72
C THR A 490 26.22 11.49 -3.50
N GLY A 491 26.48 12.21 -4.60
CA GLY A 491 26.90 13.60 -4.54
C GLY A 491 28.17 13.81 -3.70
N PRO A 492 28.13 14.71 -2.70
CA PRO A 492 29.30 14.97 -1.84
C PRO A 492 29.82 13.74 -1.06
N ASP A 493 28.94 12.77 -0.77
CA ASP A 493 29.31 11.58 0.00
C ASP A 493 30.17 10.58 -0.79
N THR A 494 30.32 10.75 -2.12
CA THR A 494 31.18 9.91 -2.97
C THR A 494 32.69 10.17 -2.73
N GLY A 495 33.02 11.28 -2.11
CA GLY A 495 34.39 11.59 -1.66
C GLY A 495 35.43 11.60 -2.79
N GLN A 496 36.60 10.98 -2.51
CA GLN A 496 37.74 10.94 -3.46
C GLN A 496 37.59 9.92 -4.58
N ASP A 497 36.60 9.03 -4.51
CA ASP A 497 36.39 7.96 -5.49
C ASP A 497 35.60 8.41 -6.73
N TRP A 498 35.26 9.70 -6.79
CA TRP A 498 34.63 10.29 -7.96
C TRP A 498 35.63 10.39 -9.13
N PRO A 499 35.33 9.77 -10.31
CA PRO A 499 36.33 9.58 -11.37
C PRO A 499 36.48 10.77 -12.35
N LEU A 500 35.62 11.78 -12.31
CA LEU A 500 35.63 12.90 -13.26
C LEU A 500 36.14 14.19 -12.63
N GLN A 501 36.63 15.14 -13.48
CA GLN A 501 37.08 16.45 -12.99
C GLN A 501 35.94 17.35 -12.50
N ARG A 502 34.72 17.22 -13.06
CA ARG A 502 33.54 17.90 -12.51
C ARG A 502 33.13 17.30 -11.18
N ALA A 503 32.49 18.05 -10.34
CA ALA A 503 31.83 17.49 -9.15
C ALA A 503 30.69 16.55 -9.55
N PRO A 504 30.39 15.50 -8.74
CA PRO A 504 29.19 14.68 -8.94
C PRO A 504 27.94 15.53 -8.76
N PHE A 505 26.88 15.22 -9.48
CA PHE A 505 25.57 15.80 -9.20
C PHE A 505 25.04 15.29 -7.85
N LEU A 506 24.12 16.02 -7.23
CA LEU A 506 23.64 15.76 -5.87
C LEU A 506 23.21 14.30 -5.61
N LEU A 507 22.52 13.68 -6.58
CA LEU A 507 22.03 12.30 -6.50
C LEU A 507 22.83 11.31 -7.36
N GLU A 508 23.95 11.74 -7.94
CA GLU A 508 24.82 10.88 -8.76
C GLU A 508 25.69 10.00 -7.86
N THR A 509 25.80 8.73 -8.20
CA THR A 509 26.63 7.75 -7.46
C THR A 509 28.10 7.88 -7.87
N THR A 510 28.98 7.04 -7.33
CA THR A 510 30.39 6.94 -7.77
C THR A 510 30.57 6.51 -9.23
N THR A 511 29.52 6.07 -9.90
CA THR A 511 29.52 5.74 -11.33
C THR A 511 28.80 6.83 -12.12
N PRO A 512 29.51 7.59 -12.99
CA PRO A 512 28.89 8.67 -13.77
C PRO A 512 27.71 8.19 -14.63
N GLY A 513 26.59 8.95 -14.57
CA GLY A 513 25.34 8.62 -15.24
C GLY A 513 24.43 7.67 -14.47
N VAL A 514 24.87 7.18 -13.30
CA VAL A 514 24.05 6.38 -12.40
C VAL A 514 23.65 7.24 -11.21
N PHE A 515 22.36 7.40 -11.01
CA PHE A 515 21.75 8.18 -9.92
C PHE A 515 21.05 7.26 -8.94
N ALA A 516 20.93 7.68 -7.68
CA ALA A 516 20.13 6.97 -6.69
C ALA A 516 19.13 7.91 -6.03
N ALA A 517 17.90 7.44 -5.79
CA ALA A 517 16.82 8.23 -5.19
C ALA A 517 15.96 7.39 -4.25
N GLY A 518 15.43 8.02 -3.21
CA GLY A 518 14.58 7.41 -2.20
C GLY A 518 15.35 6.60 -1.17
N ASP A 519 14.68 5.66 -0.55
CA ASP A 519 15.13 4.96 0.66
C ASP A 519 16.42 4.14 0.48
N VAL A 520 16.81 3.83 -0.75
CA VAL A 520 18.05 3.11 -1.09
C VAL A 520 19.30 3.96 -0.86
N ARG A 521 19.15 5.29 -0.81
CA ARG A 521 20.25 6.26 -0.71
C ARG A 521 20.69 6.48 0.74
N HIS A 522 22.01 6.66 0.96
CA HIS A 522 22.57 7.14 2.21
C HIS A 522 21.97 8.52 2.56
N GLY A 523 21.63 8.74 3.83
CA GLY A 523 21.07 10.01 4.29
C GLY A 523 19.65 10.33 3.82
N ALA A 524 18.98 9.44 3.07
CA ALA A 524 17.61 9.66 2.61
C ALA A 524 16.63 9.77 3.78
N ILE A 525 15.73 10.76 3.69
CA ILE A 525 14.62 10.91 4.64
C ILE A 525 13.53 9.93 4.22
N LYS A 526 13.30 8.89 5.03
CA LYS A 526 12.36 7.80 4.74
C LYS A 526 10.90 8.26 4.86
N ARG A 527 10.47 9.04 3.88
CA ARG A 527 9.11 9.57 3.71
C ARG A 527 8.72 9.58 2.24
N VAL A 528 7.45 9.33 1.96
CA VAL A 528 6.91 9.29 0.59
C VAL A 528 7.19 10.61 -0.14
N ALA A 529 6.91 11.75 0.47
CA ALA A 529 7.14 13.06 -0.14
C ALA A 529 8.62 13.32 -0.46
N SER A 530 9.54 12.91 0.44
CA SER A 530 10.99 13.04 0.21
C SER A 530 11.45 12.16 -0.95
N ALA A 531 10.97 10.92 -1.01
CA ALA A 531 11.28 9.99 -2.11
C ALA A 531 10.77 10.53 -3.47
N VAL A 532 9.55 11.09 -3.51
CA VAL A 532 8.99 11.75 -4.69
C VAL A 532 9.85 12.95 -5.11
N GLY A 533 10.26 13.79 -4.16
CA GLY A 533 11.14 14.93 -4.41
C GLY A 533 12.51 14.52 -4.96
N GLU A 534 13.13 13.47 -4.40
CA GLU A 534 14.40 12.94 -4.92
C GLU A 534 14.24 12.34 -6.32
N GLY A 535 13.14 11.61 -6.60
CA GLY A 535 12.87 11.06 -7.92
C GLY A 535 12.78 12.15 -9.00
N SER A 536 12.01 13.21 -8.75
CA SER A 536 11.89 14.35 -9.67
C SER A 536 13.22 15.10 -9.84
N THR A 537 13.96 15.31 -8.74
CA THR A 537 15.27 15.97 -8.76
C THR A 537 16.27 15.16 -9.58
N ALA A 538 16.27 13.84 -9.47
CA ALA A 538 17.16 12.97 -10.25
C ALA A 538 16.98 13.20 -11.76
N ILE A 539 15.75 13.38 -12.24
CA ILE A 539 15.50 13.62 -13.66
C ILE A 539 16.05 14.97 -14.10
N ARG A 540 15.87 16.02 -13.30
CA ARG A 540 16.48 17.32 -13.60
C ARG A 540 18.00 17.19 -13.75
N LEU A 541 18.66 16.47 -12.84
CA LEU A 541 20.10 16.25 -12.88
C LEU A 541 20.53 15.36 -14.07
N ILE A 542 19.68 14.43 -14.49
CA ILE A 542 19.88 13.59 -15.68
C ILE A 542 19.86 14.45 -16.95
N HIS A 543 18.96 15.40 -17.07
CA HIS A 543 19.00 16.34 -18.20
C HIS A 543 20.34 17.08 -18.29
N ASP A 544 20.84 17.57 -17.16
CA ASP A 544 22.15 18.24 -17.12
C ASP A 544 23.29 17.26 -17.47
N TYR A 545 23.24 16.02 -17.01
CA TYR A 545 24.18 14.96 -17.36
C TYR A 545 24.14 14.63 -18.86
N LEU A 546 22.96 14.42 -19.44
CA LEU A 546 22.79 14.07 -20.86
C LEU A 546 23.22 15.20 -21.79
N ALA A 547 23.11 16.45 -21.34
CA ALA A 547 23.62 17.61 -22.08
C ALA A 547 25.17 17.66 -22.15
N LEU A 548 25.85 17.08 -21.15
CA LEU A 548 27.31 16.97 -21.10
C LEU A 548 27.84 15.72 -21.81
N ALA A 549 27.02 14.69 -21.99
CA ALA A 549 27.40 13.45 -22.62
C ALA A 549 27.36 13.62 -24.16
N PRO A 550 28.30 13.01 -24.92
CA PRO A 550 28.25 13.03 -26.39
C PRO A 550 26.92 12.38 -26.86
N PRO A 551 26.30 12.90 -27.94
CA PRO A 551 25.10 12.30 -28.48
C PRO A 551 25.36 10.82 -28.81
N ALA A 552 24.46 9.95 -28.37
CA ALA A 552 24.52 8.54 -28.75
C ALA A 552 24.55 8.46 -30.28
N ARG A 553 25.49 7.68 -30.84
CA ARG A 553 25.56 7.46 -32.30
C ARG A 553 24.20 7.00 -32.78
N GLU A 554 23.60 7.72 -33.73
CA GLU A 554 22.22 7.52 -34.20
C GLU A 554 22.01 6.06 -34.67
N GLY A 555 21.29 5.31 -33.83
CA GLY A 555 20.64 4.07 -34.17
C GLY A 555 19.15 4.24 -33.94
N HIS A 556 18.43 4.61 -35.01
CA HIS A 556 16.96 4.54 -35.10
C HIS A 556 16.14 5.37 -34.08
N LYS A 557 15.74 6.56 -34.48
CA LYS A 557 14.57 7.23 -33.90
C LYS A 557 13.33 6.39 -34.20
N PRO A 558 12.59 5.86 -33.22
CA PRO A 558 11.28 5.28 -33.50
C PRO A 558 10.35 6.42 -33.92
N ARG A 559 9.83 6.38 -35.15
CA ARG A 559 8.69 7.19 -35.56
C ARG A 559 7.53 6.87 -34.60
N LEU A 560 7.07 7.87 -33.87
CA LEU A 560 5.76 7.85 -33.26
C LEU A 560 4.74 7.50 -34.36
N GLN A 561 4.29 6.25 -34.42
CA GLN A 561 3.13 5.88 -35.17
C GLN A 561 1.94 6.53 -34.47
N SER A 562 1.44 7.63 -35.04
CA SER A 562 0.12 8.15 -34.76
C SER A 562 -0.85 6.98 -34.97
N ARG A 563 -1.36 6.42 -33.89
CA ARG A 563 -2.50 5.51 -33.96
C ARG A 563 -3.66 6.33 -34.52
N GLU A 564 -3.95 6.16 -35.80
CA GLU A 564 -5.24 6.55 -36.38
C GLU A 564 -6.34 5.95 -35.53
N ARG A 565 -7.11 6.83 -34.92
CA ARG A 565 -8.36 6.44 -34.24
C ARG A 565 -9.25 5.80 -35.31
N GLY A 566 -9.37 4.50 -35.26
CA GLY A 566 -10.37 3.77 -36.05
C GLY A 566 -11.75 4.37 -35.75
N ARG A 567 -12.29 5.11 -36.70
CA ARG A 567 -13.70 5.50 -36.69
C ARG A 567 -14.53 4.22 -36.70
N ALA A 568 -15.33 4.01 -35.65
CA ALA A 568 -16.42 3.05 -35.66
C ALA A 568 -17.36 3.36 -36.86
N PRO A 569 -17.80 2.37 -37.63
CA PRO A 569 -18.75 2.59 -38.70
C PRO A 569 -20.11 2.97 -38.10
N HIS A 570 -20.64 4.08 -38.57
CA HIS A 570 -22.00 4.53 -38.36
C HIS A 570 -22.96 3.52 -39.04
N PRO A 571 -24.01 3.02 -38.38
CA PRO A 571 -25.01 2.22 -39.07
C PRO A 571 -25.84 3.16 -39.95
N ASP A 572 -25.75 2.93 -41.27
CA ASP A 572 -26.59 3.60 -42.26
C ASP A 572 -28.07 3.28 -42.05
N ARG A 573 -28.85 4.32 -42.23
CA ARG A 573 -30.31 4.31 -42.34
C ARG A 573 -30.71 3.40 -43.49
N MET A 574 -31.56 2.43 -43.21
CA MET A 574 -32.42 1.85 -44.22
C MET A 574 -33.85 2.32 -43.95
N SER A 575 -34.42 2.86 -45.00
CA SER A 575 -35.78 3.33 -45.26
C SER A 575 -36.90 2.47 -44.70
#